data_7e1f615e840fb77e12f3d01433e1a514
#
_entry.id   7e1f615e840fb77e12f3d01433e1a514
#
_cell.length_a   1.000
_cell.length_b   1.000
_cell.length_c   1.000
_cell.angle_alpha   90.00
_cell.angle_beta   90.00
_cell.angle_gamma   90.00
#
_symmetry.space_group_name_H-M   'P 1'
#
loop_
_entity.id
_entity.type
_entity.pdbx_description
1 polymer ?
#
loop_
_entity_poly.entity_id
_entity_poly.type
_entity_poly.pdbx_seq_one_letter_code
_entity_poly.pdbx_strand_id
1 'polypeptide(L)'
;MIYIVGLGAGDDSQLTRGVVAKLTSGLPLFLRTAEHPMINFLEENQIAYRAFDDVYMKHETFEAVYEEIIETIKEEAKKGDLIYATPGHPCVAEYAVKRLVDEADAVVLGGQSFLDPMFAALAIDPIEGLQVMDALDFDYEAIAPKQHLIIPQVFDQLTASNLKLDLMEVYDDEYEVCIVKAAGSSLQELKWVKLYELDHNFKLDNLTTIYVPPKKEN
;
A
#
# COMPACT_ATOMS: atom_id res chain seq x y z
N MET A 1 19.08 11.43 -12.48
CA MET A 1 18.71 10.24 -11.67
C MET A 1 17.40 10.47 -10.94
N ILE A 2 16.52 9.50 -10.88
CA ILE A 2 15.26 9.52 -10.15
C ILE A 2 15.42 8.73 -8.84
N TYR A 3 15.30 9.40 -7.70
CA TYR A 3 15.28 8.73 -6.39
C TYR A 3 13.86 8.42 -6.00
N ILE A 4 13.49 7.14 -5.95
CA ILE A 4 12.16 6.70 -5.60
C ILE A 4 12.12 6.35 -4.12
N VAL A 5 11.22 6.99 -3.35
CA VAL A 5 11.11 6.82 -1.90
C VAL A 5 9.69 6.48 -1.49
N GLY A 6 9.56 5.66 -0.45
CA GLY A 6 8.27 5.38 0.18
C GLY A 6 8.03 6.28 1.38
N LEU A 7 6.83 6.85 1.46
CA LEU A 7 6.40 7.71 2.56
C LEU A 7 5.89 6.93 3.78
N GLY A 8 5.91 5.58 3.72
CA GLY A 8 5.33 4.76 4.78
C GLY A 8 3.80 4.71 4.73
N ALA A 9 3.21 3.99 5.67
CA ALA A 9 1.76 3.82 5.77
C ALA A 9 1.10 4.76 6.80
N GLY A 10 1.90 5.55 7.54
CA GLY A 10 1.44 6.40 8.62
C GLY A 10 2.13 7.77 8.63
N ASP A 11 2.45 8.25 9.82
CA ASP A 11 3.11 9.52 10.05
C ASP A 11 4.65 9.43 9.92
N ASP A 12 5.33 10.53 10.23
CA ASP A 12 6.79 10.67 10.12
C ASP A 12 7.57 9.74 11.06
N SER A 13 6.97 9.21 12.12
CA SER A 13 7.60 8.23 13.01
C SER A 13 7.96 6.92 12.29
N GLN A 14 7.28 6.63 11.17
CA GLN A 14 7.50 5.45 10.34
C GLN A 14 8.52 5.68 9.21
N LEU A 15 9.05 6.88 9.05
CA LEU A 15 10.07 7.14 8.05
C LEU A 15 11.42 6.56 8.43
N THR A 16 12.07 5.89 7.49
CA THR A 16 13.48 5.55 7.66
C THR A 16 14.35 6.80 7.61
N ARG A 17 15.47 6.78 8.33
CA ARG A 17 16.44 7.90 8.30
C ARG A 17 16.95 8.19 6.89
N GLY A 18 17.07 7.16 6.04
CA GLY A 18 17.49 7.31 4.65
C GLY A 18 16.47 8.09 3.81
N VAL A 19 15.18 7.81 4.00
CA VAL A 19 14.09 8.54 3.35
C VAL A 19 14.05 9.98 3.82
N VAL A 20 14.13 10.24 5.14
CA VAL A 20 14.19 11.61 5.69
C VAL A 20 15.35 12.40 5.09
N ALA A 21 16.56 11.82 5.09
CA ALA A 21 17.74 12.48 4.52
C ALA A 21 17.57 12.81 3.02
N LYS A 22 16.86 11.97 2.27
CA LYS A 22 16.58 12.23 0.86
C LYS A 22 15.51 13.32 0.71
N LEU A 23 14.39 13.26 1.44
CA LEU A 23 13.33 14.27 1.39
C LEU A 23 13.85 15.67 1.75
N THR A 24 14.80 15.78 2.70
CA THR A 24 15.40 17.04 3.14
C THR A 24 16.62 17.47 2.31
N SER A 25 16.95 16.77 1.21
CA SER A 25 18.16 17.05 0.40
C SER A 25 18.07 18.29 -0.47
N GLY A 26 16.89 18.92 -0.60
CA GLY A 26 16.67 20.08 -1.47
C GLY A 26 16.48 19.75 -2.95
N LEU A 27 16.42 18.47 -3.32
CA LEU A 27 16.07 18.05 -4.69
C LEU A 27 14.58 18.32 -4.97
N PRO A 28 14.19 18.57 -6.25
CA PRO A 28 12.78 18.63 -6.63
C PRO A 28 12.03 17.38 -6.19
N LEU A 29 10.91 17.57 -5.48
CA LEU A 29 10.09 16.50 -4.92
C LEU A 29 8.75 16.42 -5.64
N PHE A 30 8.45 15.22 -6.14
CA PHE A 30 7.17 14.88 -6.76
C PHE A 30 6.48 13.81 -5.92
N LEU A 31 5.21 14.03 -5.57
CA LEU A 31 4.39 13.08 -4.82
C LEU A 31 3.38 12.43 -5.75
N ARG A 32 3.17 11.13 -5.61
CA ARG A 32 2.07 10.46 -6.29
C ARG A 32 0.73 11.11 -5.91
N THR A 33 0.56 11.42 -4.62
CA THR A 33 -0.61 12.12 -4.08
C THR A 33 -0.23 12.94 -2.84
N ALA A 34 -0.93 14.04 -2.63
CA ALA A 34 -0.87 14.81 -1.39
C ALA A 34 -1.88 14.32 -0.33
N GLU A 35 -2.74 13.35 -0.64
CA GLU A 35 -3.63 12.71 0.33
C GLU A 35 -2.88 11.69 1.19
N HIS A 36 -1.97 12.19 2.04
CA HIS A 36 -1.13 11.35 2.89
C HIS A 36 -0.77 12.08 4.20
N PRO A 37 -0.71 11.39 5.38
CA PRO A 37 -0.33 12.01 6.66
C PRO A 37 1.04 12.71 6.63
N MET A 38 1.95 12.27 5.77
CA MET A 38 3.28 12.84 5.60
C MET A 38 3.32 14.27 5.07
N ILE A 39 2.22 14.81 4.56
CA ILE A 39 2.15 16.21 4.11
C ILE A 39 2.45 17.17 5.26
N ASN A 40 1.98 16.87 6.46
CA ASN A 40 2.28 17.70 7.64
C ASN A 40 3.80 17.80 7.88
N PHE A 41 4.54 16.69 7.79
CA PHE A 41 5.99 16.69 7.91
C PHE A 41 6.68 17.54 6.84
N LEU A 42 6.22 17.46 5.59
CA LEU A 42 6.79 18.25 4.50
C LEU A 42 6.55 19.75 4.71
N GLU A 43 5.35 20.12 5.13
CA GLU A 43 4.97 21.53 5.42
C GLU A 43 5.74 22.08 6.62
N GLU A 44 5.82 21.36 7.73
CA GLU A 44 6.56 21.74 8.94
C GLU A 44 8.06 21.93 8.65
N ASN A 45 8.62 21.14 7.75
CA ASN A 45 10.03 21.24 7.33
C ASN A 45 10.23 22.16 6.11
N GLN A 46 9.19 22.86 5.64
CA GLN A 46 9.22 23.80 4.50
C GLN A 46 9.76 23.14 3.20
N ILE A 47 9.45 21.86 3.00
CA ILE A 47 9.86 21.10 1.81
C ILE A 47 8.82 21.33 0.72
N ALA A 48 9.21 22.02 -0.35
CA ALA A 48 8.35 22.23 -1.51
C ALA A 48 8.17 20.94 -2.29
N TYR A 49 6.94 20.68 -2.74
CA TYR A 49 6.61 19.50 -3.55
C TYR A 49 5.61 19.85 -4.65
N ARG A 50 5.51 18.97 -5.65
CA ARG A 50 4.41 18.91 -6.62
C ARG A 50 3.74 17.56 -6.48
N ALA A 51 2.41 17.53 -6.34
CA ALA A 51 1.63 16.29 -6.31
C ALA A 51 0.90 16.07 -7.64
N PHE A 52 0.55 14.82 -7.93
CA PHE A 52 -0.14 14.41 -9.17
C PHE A 52 -1.64 14.19 -9.00
N ASP A 53 -2.25 14.73 -7.92
CA ASP A 53 -3.70 14.57 -7.69
C ASP A 53 -4.54 15.16 -8.82
N ASP A 54 -4.07 16.23 -9.46
CA ASP A 54 -4.71 16.83 -10.64
C ASP A 54 -4.72 15.90 -11.86
N VAL A 55 -3.72 15.04 -12.01
CA VAL A 55 -3.64 14.07 -13.10
C VAL A 55 -4.71 12.98 -12.93
N TYR A 56 -4.98 12.56 -11.69
CA TYR A 56 -6.08 11.62 -11.41
C TYR A 56 -7.46 12.18 -11.77
N MET A 57 -7.64 13.49 -11.62
CA MET A 57 -8.90 14.17 -11.98
C MET A 57 -9.07 14.40 -13.49
N LYS A 58 -7.97 14.33 -14.24
CA LYS A 58 -7.93 14.63 -15.69
C LYS A 58 -8.27 13.42 -16.55
N HIS A 59 -7.95 12.21 -16.10
CA HIS A 59 -8.06 10.98 -16.87
C HIS A 59 -9.17 10.06 -16.35
N GLU A 60 -9.79 9.32 -17.25
CA GLU A 60 -10.84 8.33 -16.92
C GLU A 60 -10.29 6.95 -16.58
N THR A 61 -9.02 6.66 -16.95
CA THR A 61 -8.39 5.35 -16.73
C THR A 61 -7.07 5.49 -15.94
N PHE A 62 -6.78 4.53 -15.11
CA PHE A 62 -5.53 4.50 -14.34
C PHE A 62 -4.30 4.38 -15.25
N GLU A 63 -4.41 3.67 -16.38
CA GLU A 63 -3.32 3.57 -17.36
C GLU A 63 -2.90 4.94 -17.88
N ALA A 64 -3.87 5.79 -18.25
CA ALA A 64 -3.58 7.14 -18.74
C ALA A 64 -2.98 8.04 -17.65
N VAL A 65 -3.43 7.89 -16.40
CA VAL A 65 -2.83 8.58 -15.23
C VAL A 65 -1.37 8.19 -15.07
N TYR A 66 -1.08 6.91 -15.04
CA TYR A 66 0.28 6.43 -14.83
C TYR A 66 1.22 6.79 -15.98
N GLU A 67 0.75 6.74 -17.23
CA GLU A 67 1.56 7.19 -18.38
C GLU A 67 1.92 8.68 -18.26
N GLU A 68 0.98 9.56 -17.93
CA GLU A 68 1.28 11.00 -17.75
C GLU A 68 2.26 11.24 -16.60
N ILE A 69 2.12 10.52 -15.47
CA ILE A 69 3.05 10.61 -14.33
C ILE A 69 4.45 10.17 -14.75
N ILE A 70 4.57 9.00 -15.39
CA ILE A 70 5.84 8.44 -15.83
C ILE A 70 6.57 9.39 -16.79
N GLU A 71 5.87 9.86 -17.82
CA GLU A 71 6.45 10.79 -18.81
C GLU A 71 6.86 12.11 -18.15
N THR A 72 6.03 12.66 -17.24
CA THR A 72 6.35 13.89 -16.51
C THR A 72 7.63 13.72 -15.68
N ILE A 73 7.75 12.62 -14.91
CA ILE A 73 8.93 12.34 -14.10
C ILE A 73 10.16 12.14 -14.96
N LYS A 74 10.07 11.44 -16.10
CA LYS A 74 11.18 11.25 -17.05
C LYS A 74 11.63 12.58 -17.67
N GLU A 75 10.70 13.46 -18.05
CA GLU A 75 11.03 14.78 -18.59
C GLU A 75 11.70 15.69 -17.53
N GLU A 76 11.19 15.69 -16.29
CA GLU A 76 11.82 16.45 -15.22
C GLU A 76 13.22 15.91 -14.87
N ALA A 77 13.42 14.60 -14.92
CA ALA A 77 14.73 13.97 -14.68
C ALA A 77 15.81 14.38 -15.71
N LYS A 78 15.43 14.84 -16.92
CA LYS A 78 16.37 15.40 -17.89
C LYS A 78 16.97 16.73 -17.44
N LYS A 79 16.30 17.45 -16.52
CA LYS A 79 16.74 18.74 -15.99
C LYS A 79 17.72 18.58 -14.81
N GLY A 80 17.75 17.40 -14.17
CA GLY A 80 18.61 17.09 -13.02
C GLY A 80 18.04 15.96 -12.18
N ASP A 81 18.70 15.69 -11.07
CA ASP A 81 18.21 14.71 -10.09
C ASP A 81 16.91 15.17 -9.43
N LEU A 82 16.02 14.22 -9.16
CA LEU A 82 14.74 14.48 -8.50
C LEU A 82 14.34 13.32 -7.60
N ILE A 83 13.32 13.56 -6.77
CA ILE A 83 12.67 12.58 -5.90
C ILE A 83 11.26 12.33 -6.39
N TYR A 84 10.88 11.06 -6.56
CA TYR A 84 9.50 10.62 -6.72
C TYR A 84 9.09 9.83 -5.48
N ALA A 85 8.07 10.31 -4.77
CA ALA A 85 7.62 9.73 -3.51
C ALA A 85 6.23 9.13 -3.64
N THR A 86 6.05 7.91 -3.13
CA THR A 86 4.80 7.17 -3.13
C THR A 86 4.34 6.85 -1.72
N PRO A 87 3.04 6.68 -1.46
CA PRO A 87 2.55 6.09 -0.22
C PRO A 87 3.13 4.70 0.02
N GLY A 88 3.32 4.30 1.27
CA GLY A 88 3.82 2.98 1.62
C GLY A 88 5.24 2.71 1.12
N HIS A 89 5.46 1.52 0.59
CA HIS A 89 6.72 1.09 -0.02
C HIS A 89 6.63 1.16 -1.55
N PRO A 90 7.63 1.73 -2.24
CA PRO A 90 7.56 1.95 -3.69
C PRO A 90 7.39 0.69 -4.55
N CYS A 91 7.75 -0.48 -4.04
CA CYS A 91 7.61 -1.74 -4.76
C CYS A 91 6.32 -2.51 -4.39
N VAL A 92 5.39 -1.90 -3.67
CA VAL A 92 4.14 -2.55 -3.27
C VAL A 92 2.96 -1.83 -3.92
N ALA A 93 2.31 -2.52 -4.86
CA ALA A 93 1.15 -2.02 -5.62
C ALA A 93 1.40 -0.68 -6.34
N GLU A 94 2.61 -0.44 -6.87
CA GLU A 94 3.03 0.82 -7.52
C GLU A 94 3.49 0.59 -8.96
N TYR A 95 2.53 0.64 -9.90
CA TYR A 95 2.79 0.41 -11.33
C TYR A 95 3.79 1.41 -11.92
N ALA A 96 3.66 2.70 -11.61
CA ALA A 96 4.53 3.74 -12.13
C ALA A 96 6.00 3.54 -11.69
N VAL A 97 6.22 3.05 -10.48
CA VAL A 97 7.56 2.75 -9.97
C VAL A 97 8.24 1.65 -10.77
N LYS A 98 7.52 0.56 -11.04
CA LYS A 98 8.06 -0.54 -11.85
C LYS A 98 8.52 -0.04 -13.22
N ARG A 99 7.69 0.74 -13.91
CA ARG A 99 8.02 1.31 -15.21
C ARG A 99 9.21 2.28 -15.15
N LEU A 100 9.27 3.16 -14.15
CA LEU A 100 10.40 4.08 -13.98
C LEU A 100 11.71 3.35 -13.74
N VAL A 101 11.72 2.25 -12.99
CA VAL A 101 12.93 1.44 -12.76
C VAL A 101 13.37 0.72 -14.03
N ASP A 102 12.43 0.24 -14.83
CA ASP A 102 12.74 -0.49 -16.08
C ASP A 102 13.17 0.45 -17.22
N GLU A 103 12.68 1.70 -17.25
CA GLU A 103 12.77 2.59 -18.41
C GLU A 103 13.68 3.82 -18.21
N ALA A 104 14.09 4.12 -16.99
CA ALA A 104 14.84 5.32 -16.66
C ALA A 104 16.02 5.07 -15.71
N ASP A 105 16.89 6.08 -15.53
CA ASP A 105 17.94 6.08 -14.52
C ASP A 105 17.30 6.34 -13.13
N ALA A 106 16.76 5.28 -12.52
CA ALA A 106 16.02 5.34 -11.28
C ALA A 106 16.58 4.37 -10.23
N VAL A 107 16.52 4.78 -8.96
CA VAL A 107 16.92 3.97 -7.81
C VAL A 107 15.85 4.02 -6.72
N VAL A 108 15.42 2.85 -6.27
CA VAL A 108 14.48 2.72 -5.14
C VAL A 108 15.27 2.72 -3.83
N LEU A 109 14.98 3.69 -2.97
CA LEU A 109 15.58 3.78 -1.63
C LEU A 109 14.74 3.06 -0.56
N GLY A 110 13.59 2.50 -0.96
CA GLY A 110 12.67 1.82 -0.06
C GLY A 110 11.77 2.76 0.72
N GLY A 111 11.23 2.22 1.78
CA GLY A 111 10.26 2.83 2.69
C GLY A 111 9.66 1.72 3.54
N GLN A 112 8.87 2.07 4.55
CA GLN A 112 8.08 1.10 5.31
C GLN A 112 6.81 0.78 4.54
N SER A 113 6.49 -0.49 4.35
CA SER A 113 5.22 -0.90 3.73
C SER A 113 4.10 -0.99 4.77
N PHE A 114 2.85 -1.10 4.32
CA PHE A 114 1.73 -1.40 5.22
C PHE A 114 1.89 -2.78 5.89
N LEU A 115 2.71 -3.67 5.35
CA LEU A 115 2.98 -4.99 5.91
C LEU A 115 3.72 -4.93 7.25
N ASP A 116 4.68 -4.01 7.40
CA ASP A 116 5.44 -3.88 8.65
C ASP A 116 4.53 -3.62 9.87
N PRO A 117 3.63 -2.61 9.84
CA PRO A 117 2.67 -2.42 10.93
C PRO A 117 1.63 -3.54 11.04
N MET A 118 1.29 -4.24 9.94
CA MET A 118 0.43 -5.43 10.00
C MET A 118 1.06 -6.55 10.83
N PHE A 119 2.36 -6.84 10.61
CA PHE A 119 3.08 -7.87 11.38
C PHE A 119 3.08 -7.54 12.88
N ALA A 120 3.30 -6.26 13.23
CA ALA A 120 3.28 -5.82 14.61
C ALA A 120 1.87 -5.90 15.23
N ALA A 121 0.83 -5.44 14.51
CA ALA A 121 -0.54 -5.42 14.99
C ALA A 121 -1.12 -6.83 15.20
N LEU A 122 -0.77 -7.77 14.33
CA LEU A 122 -1.24 -9.16 14.35
C LEU A 122 -0.31 -10.09 15.16
N ALA A 123 0.88 -9.61 15.52
CA ALA A 123 1.94 -10.39 16.18
C ALA A 123 2.29 -11.69 15.40
N ILE A 124 2.45 -11.57 14.08
CA ILE A 124 2.77 -12.69 13.18
C ILE A 124 4.21 -12.63 12.70
N ASP A 125 4.81 -13.81 12.48
CA ASP A 125 6.13 -13.94 11.87
C ASP A 125 6.00 -14.37 10.40
N PRO A 126 6.34 -13.49 9.42
CA PRO A 126 6.23 -13.83 8.00
C PRO A 126 7.15 -14.99 7.57
N ILE A 127 8.14 -15.40 8.39
CA ILE A 127 8.99 -16.58 8.12
C ILE A 127 8.20 -17.89 8.23
N GLU A 128 7.10 -17.91 8.97
CA GLU A 128 6.19 -19.07 9.04
C GLU A 128 5.41 -19.29 7.72
N GLY A 129 5.59 -18.40 6.75
CA GLY A 129 4.96 -18.40 5.43
C GLY A 129 3.96 -17.25 5.30
N LEU A 130 4.09 -16.49 4.23
CA LEU A 130 3.23 -15.33 3.96
C LEU A 130 2.82 -15.31 2.50
N GLN A 131 1.52 -15.10 2.25
CA GLN A 131 0.99 -14.64 0.97
C GLN A 131 0.40 -13.25 1.12
N VAL A 132 0.60 -12.43 0.09
CA VAL A 132 -0.07 -11.14 -0.07
C VAL A 132 -0.79 -11.18 -1.42
N MET A 133 -2.11 -11.02 -1.42
CA MET A 133 -2.94 -11.11 -2.61
C MET A 133 -3.87 -9.90 -2.67
N ASP A 134 -3.94 -9.25 -3.84
CA ASP A 134 -4.81 -8.09 -4.05
C ASP A 134 -6.28 -8.51 -4.09
N ALA A 135 -7.16 -7.82 -3.35
CA ALA A 135 -8.60 -8.10 -3.38
C ALA A 135 -9.25 -7.84 -4.75
N LEU A 136 -8.63 -6.98 -5.58
CA LEU A 136 -9.15 -6.63 -6.91
C LEU A 136 -8.75 -7.61 -8.02
N ASP A 137 -7.73 -8.44 -7.76
CA ASP A 137 -7.25 -9.50 -8.68
C ASP A 137 -7.03 -10.79 -7.89
N PHE A 138 -8.08 -11.18 -7.15
CA PHE A 138 -8.01 -12.30 -6.20
C PHE A 138 -8.29 -13.64 -6.88
N ASP A 139 -7.37 -14.59 -6.71
CA ASP A 139 -7.47 -15.96 -7.20
C ASP A 139 -7.44 -16.95 -6.03
N TYR A 140 -8.60 -17.47 -5.63
CA TYR A 140 -8.69 -18.40 -4.52
C TYR A 140 -7.98 -19.75 -4.79
N GLU A 141 -7.78 -20.15 -6.06
CA GLU A 141 -7.04 -21.37 -6.40
C GLU A 141 -5.54 -21.27 -6.11
N ALA A 142 -5.02 -20.02 -6.04
CA ALA A 142 -3.62 -19.74 -5.70
C ALA A 142 -3.36 -19.67 -4.17
N ILE A 143 -4.38 -19.82 -3.33
CA ILE A 143 -4.22 -19.76 -1.87
C ILE A 143 -3.38 -20.93 -1.36
N ALA A 144 -2.39 -20.64 -0.49
CA ALA A 144 -1.69 -21.61 0.34
C ALA A 144 -2.26 -21.60 1.77
N PRO A 145 -3.20 -22.48 2.13
CA PRO A 145 -3.98 -22.35 3.37
C PRO A 145 -3.17 -22.52 4.65
N LYS A 146 -1.94 -23.00 4.56
CA LYS A 146 -1.00 -23.16 5.70
C LYS A 146 -0.11 -21.93 5.94
N GLN A 147 -0.27 -20.87 5.15
CA GLN A 147 0.46 -19.61 5.28
C GLN A 147 -0.45 -18.50 5.80
N HIS A 148 0.14 -17.48 6.40
CA HIS A 148 -0.54 -16.22 6.65
C HIS A 148 -0.97 -15.59 5.32
N LEU A 149 -2.22 -15.15 5.20
CA LEU A 149 -2.71 -14.49 4.01
C LEU A 149 -3.15 -13.07 4.36
N ILE A 150 -2.56 -12.07 3.69
CA ILE A 150 -2.89 -10.66 3.83
C ILE A 150 -3.49 -10.18 2.52
N ILE A 151 -4.69 -9.61 2.58
CA ILE A 151 -5.47 -9.19 1.40
C ILE A 151 -5.79 -7.70 1.55
N PRO A 152 -4.98 -6.79 0.97
CA PRO A 152 -5.25 -5.36 0.94
C PRO A 152 -6.37 -5.00 -0.05
N GLN A 153 -6.74 -3.70 -0.06
CA GLN A 153 -7.69 -3.08 -1.00
C GLN A 153 -9.14 -3.55 -0.85
N VAL A 154 -9.54 -3.96 0.34
CA VAL A 154 -10.94 -4.29 0.65
C VAL A 154 -11.68 -3.02 1.08
N PHE A 155 -11.95 -2.11 0.14
CA PHE A 155 -12.39 -0.74 0.42
C PHE A 155 -13.90 -0.55 0.47
N ASP A 156 -14.69 -1.51 -0.01
CA ASP A 156 -16.14 -1.44 -0.01
C ASP A 156 -16.82 -2.80 0.24
N GLN A 157 -18.13 -2.73 0.41
CA GLN A 157 -18.97 -3.89 0.74
C GLN A 157 -19.01 -4.93 -0.39
N LEU A 158 -18.96 -4.49 -1.65
CA LEU A 158 -19.02 -5.40 -2.80
C LEU A 158 -17.73 -6.21 -2.89
N THR A 159 -16.58 -5.55 -2.74
CA THR A 159 -15.26 -6.19 -2.68
C THR A 159 -15.20 -7.20 -1.54
N ALA A 160 -15.68 -6.82 -0.34
CA ALA A 160 -15.72 -7.73 0.79
C ALA A 160 -16.65 -8.94 0.57
N SER A 161 -17.80 -8.75 -0.09
CA SER A 161 -18.74 -9.83 -0.40
C SER A 161 -18.15 -10.82 -1.41
N ASN A 162 -17.52 -10.34 -2.46
CA ASN A 162 -16.85 -11.18 -3.45
C ASN A 162 -15.71 -11.99 -2.80
N LEU A 163 -14.83 -11.28 -2.08
CA LEU A 163 -13.73 -11.89 -1.35
C LEU A 163 -14.20 -12.96 -0.35
N LYS A 164 -15.31 -12.72 0.36
CA LYS A 164 -15.92 -13.70 1.27
C LYS A 164 -16.27 -15.00 0.52
N LEU A 165 -16.95 -14.88 -0.63
CA LEU A 165 -17.35 -16.04 -1.43
C LEU A 165 -16.14 -16.84 -1.93
N ASP A 166 -15.11 -16.14 -2.42
CA ASP A 166 -13.88 -16.77 -2.88
C ASP A 166 -13.13 -17.47 -1.74
N LEU A 167 -13.05 -16.86 -0.57
CA LEU A 167 -12.43 -17.48 0.61
C LEU A 167 -13.21 -18.70 1.11
N MET A 168 -14.54 -18.73 0.97
CA MET A 168 -15.38 -19.88 1.36
C MET A 168 -15.16 -21.11 0.48
N GLU A 169 -14.58 -20.97 -0.72
CA GLU A 169 -14.15 -22.13 -1.53
C GLU A 169 -12.97 -22.89 -0.87
N VAL A 170 -12.22 -22.22 0.01
CA VAL A 170 -11.01 -22.76 0.65
C VAL A 170 -11.19 -22.95 2.16
N TYR A 171 -11.90 -22.05 2.84
CA TYR A 171 -12.08 -22.04 4.29
C TYR A 171 -13.54 -22.29 4.66
N ASP A 172 -13.74 -22.85 5.85
CA ASP A 172 -15.09 -23.00 6.43
C ASP A 172 -15.71 -21.63 6.73
N ASP A 173 -17.03 -21.50 6.64
CA ASP A 173 -17.76 -20.26 6.89
C ASP A 173 -17.59 -19.72 8.32
N GLU A 174 -17.36 -20.61 9.30
CA GLU A 174 -17.05 -20.29 10.70
C GLU A 174 -15.56 -19.96 10.92
N TYR A 175 -14.72 -19.97 9.89
CA TYR A 175 -13.30 -19.65 10.01
C TYR A 175 -13.11 -18.22 10.50
N GLU A 176 -12.20 -18.01 11.47
CA GLU A 176 -11.93 -16.67 12.02
C GLU A 176 -10.94 -15.92 11.14
N VAL A 177 -11.33 -14.74 10.69
CA VAL A 177 -10.53 -13.79 9.93
C VAL A 177 -10.46 -12.45 10.65
N CYS A 178 -9.46 -11.63 10.35
CA CYS A 178 -9.32 -10.32 10.98
C CYS A 178 -9.47 -9.21 9.96
N ILE A 179 -10.39 -8.29 10.21
CA ILE A 179 -10.48 -7.01 9.50
C ILE A 179 -9.50 -6.07 10.20
N VAL A 180 -8.47 -5.64 9.47
CA VAL A 180 -7.44 -4.72 9.97
C VAL A 180 -7.58 -3.40 9.24
N LYS A 181 -7.75 -2.34 10.00
CA LYS A 181 -7.86 -0.99 9.46
C LYS A 181 -6.71 -0.14 9.94
N ALA A 182 -6.11 0.62 9.01
CA ALA A 182 -5.10 1.65 9.28
C ALA A 182 -3.97 1.18 10.23
N ALA A 183 -3.46 -0.05 10.02
CA ALA A 183 -2.41 -0.64 10.86
C ALA A 183 -1.22 0.32 11.07
N GLY A 184 -0.75 0.44 12.32
CA GLY A 184 0.36 1.29 12.69
C GLY A 184 0.04 2.79 12.83
N SER A 185 -1.20 3.19 12.64
CA SER A 185 -1.65 4.57 12.85
C SER A 185 -2.43 4.73 14.16
N SER A 186 -2.71 5.98 14.54
CA SER A 186 -3.61 6.28 15.68
C SER A 186 -5.07 5.85 15.45
N LEU A 187 -5.42 5.48 14.22
CA LEU A 187 -6.73 4.98 13.81
C LEU A 187 -6.76 3.46 13.65
N GLN A 188 -5.71 2.77 14.10
CA GLN A 188 -5.62 1.32 13.99
C GLN A 188 -6.80 0.64 14.69
N GLU A 189 -7.47 -0.24 13.96
CA GLU A 189 -8.53 -1.11 14.49
C GLU A 189 -8.31 -2.55 14.01
N LEU A 190 -8.45 -3.52 14.89
CA LEU A 190 -8.45 -4.95 14.60
C LEU A 190 -9.78 -5.54 15.03
N LYS A 191 -10.47 -6.22 14.10
CA LYS A 191 -11.74 -6.87 14.39
C LYS A 191 -11.75 -8.29 13.86
N TRP A 192 -11.76 -9.26 14.78
CA TRP A 192 -11.93 -10.67 14.47
C TRP A 192 -13.39 -10.97 14.23
N VAL A 193 -13.69 -11.65 13.15
CA VAL A 193 -15.04 -12.03 12.72
C VAL A 193 -15.01 -13.43 12.12
N LYS A 194 -16.18 -14.08 12.06
CA LYS A 194 -16.34 -15.28 11.25
C LYS A 194 -16.38 -14.90 9.77
N LEU A 195 -15.88 -15.79 8.91
CA LEU A 195 -15.79 -15.52 7.48
C LEU A 195 -17.14 -15.14 6.86
N TYR A 196 -18.24 -15.78 7.29
CA TYR A 196 -19.59 -15.45 6.83
C TYR A 196 -20.04 -14.02 7.18
N GLU A 197 -19.39 -13.38 8.18
CA GLU A 197 -19.71 -12.01 8.62
C GLU A 197 -18.87 -10.94 7.90
N LEU A 198 -17.91 -11.33 7.04
CA LEU A 198 -16.90 -10.43 6.48
C LEU A 198 -17.49 -9.20 5.76
N ASP A 199 -18.67 -9.33 5.18
CA ASP A 199 -19.40 -8.26 4.51
C ASP A 199 -20.53 -7.62 5.36
N HIS A 200 -20.58 -7.86 6.68
CA HIS A 200 -21.61 -7.35 7.55
C HIS A 200 -21.21 -6.02 8.21
N ASN A 201 -21.87 -4.92 7.81
CA ASN A 201 -21.92 -3.63 8.55
C ASN A 201 -20.58 -3.09 9.11
N PHE A 202 -19.47 -3.30 8.41
CA PHE A 202 -18.19 -2.67 8.74
C PHE A 202 -17.99 -1.43 7.89
N LYS A 203 -17.37 -0.41 8.47
CA LYS A 203 -16.92 0.75 7.71
C LYS A 203 -15.61 0.40 7.01
N LEU A 204 -15.73 -0.11 5.80
CA LEU A 204 -14.59 -0.40 4.92
C LEU A 204 -14.14 0.89 4.20
N ASP A 205 -12.86 1.00 3.94
CA ASP A 205 -12.24 2.08 3.16
C ASP A 205 -10.88 1.61 2.60
N ASN A 206 -10.19 2.49 1.89
CA ASN A 206 -8.90 2.22 1.26
C ASN A 206 -7.75 1.87 2.24
N LEU A 207 -7.97 1.97 3.56
CA LEU A 207 -7.04 1.55 4.61
C LEU A 207 -7.38 0.18 5.19
N THR A 208 -8.37 -0.53 4.62
CA THR A 208 -8.84 -1.83 5.11
C THR A 208 -8.11 -2.97 4.43
N THR A 209 -7.63 -3.89 5.23
CA THR A 209 -6.93 -5.12 4.83
C THR A 209 -7.55 -6.29 5.58
N ILE A 210 -7.75 -7.42 4.90
CA ILE A 210 -8.20 -8.67 5.54
C ILE A 210 -6.98 -9.55 5.81
N TYR A 211 -6.94 -10.11 7.01
CA TYR A 211 -5.98 -11.12 7.39
C TYR A 211 -6.67 -12.46 7.63
N VAL A 212 -6.17 -13.50 7.00
CA VAL A 212 -6.61 -14.89 7.18
C VAL A 212 -5.44 -15.67 7.81
N PRO A 213 -5.60 -16.20 9.04
CA PRO A 213 -4.55 -16.97 9.68
C PRO A 213 -4.34 -18.34 8.99
N PRO A 214 -3.16 -18.98 9.18
CA PRO A 214 -2.90 -20.30 8.63
C PRO A 214 -3.83 -21.36 9.22
N LYS A 215 -4.28 -22.33 8.39
CA LYS A 215 -4.96 -23.53 8.89
C LYS A 215 -4.02 -24.32 9.79
N LYS A 216 -4.45 -24.60 11.01
CA LYS A 216 -3.75 -25.51 11.92
C LYS A 216 -3.91 -26.96 11.41
N GLU A 217 -2.87 -27.74 11.50
CA GLU A 217 -2.99 -29.18 11.30
C GLU A 217 -3.82 -29.76 12.44
N ASN A 218 -4.85 -30.52 12.09
CA ASN A 218 -5.62 -31.31 13.06
C ASN A 218 -4.85 -32.56 13.44
#